data_d52c4f17c324b054f0f707f265b5b6f7
#
_entry.id   d52c4f17c324b054f0f707f265b5b6f7
#
_cell.length_a   1.000
_cell.length_b   1.000
_cell.length_c   1.000
_cell.angle_alpha   90.00
_cell.angle_beta   90.00
_cell.angle_gamma   90.00
#
_symmetry.space_group_name_H-M   'P 1'
#
loop_
_entity.id
_entity.type
_entity.pdbx_description
1 polymer ?
#
loop_
_entity_poly.entity_id
_entity_poly.type
_entity_poly.pdbx_seq_one_letter_code
_entity_poly.pdbx_strand_id
1 'polypeptide(L)'
;MTAATIAGRSNKSKYSKRNGYRKSSKTPWGNPIVYFFSLVLVAICITPVLYIIFGGFRTNSQITNHPSGMPNPWVSDNYKTVIESDIFWTELKNSTIVSVATMVGVVVLGIMVSFVIARYRFRYAPLMYALFSAGLMFPMTVGITPLYLLIRNLGLSNSLLGLILPQIAFGLPQTIIILVPFLQSIPNELEEACLLDGCSRLGFFWRMVIPLSMPGVATTGILTFVGSWNAYMLPLFVLSDDSKYTLPLGVQMFSSEHSVDTAQVLAFTSLAMIPALICFTIFQKKIVGGLTGAVKG
;
A
#
# COMPACT_ATOMS: atom_id res chain seq x y z
N MET A 1 -77.87 -28.30 35.23
CA MET A 1 -77.12 -28.73 36.41
C MET A 1 -75.73 -28.99 35.96
N THR A 2 -74.70 -28.42 36.26
CA THR A 2 -74.11 -27.56 37.26
C THR A 2 -72.76 -27.01 36.62
N ALA A 3 -72.54 -25.72 36.72
CA ALA A 3 -71.35 -25.05 36.29
C ALA A 3 -70.10 -25.47 37.06
N ALA A 4 -68.95 -25.49 36.44
CA ALA A 4 -67.69 -25.40 37.14
C ALA A 4 -66.73 -24.50 36.37
N THR A 5 -66.59 -23.29 36.88
CA THR A 5 -65.62 -22.25 36.52
C THR A 5 -64.24 -22.70 36.92
N ILE A 6 -63.29 -22.74 35.99
CA ILE A 6 -61.84 -22.87 36.29
C ILE A 6 -61.13 -21.63 35.81
N ALA A 7 -60.73 -20.86 36.82
CA ALA A 7 -59.92 -19.66 36.66
C ALA A 7 -58.50 -19.96 36.11
N GLY A 8 -58.19 -19.43 34.94
CA GLY A 8 -56.83 -19.42 34.39
C GLY A 8 -55.95 -18.43 35.13
N ARG A 9 -55.07 -18.89 35.98
CA ARG A 9 -53.97 -18.11 36.57
C ARG A 9 -52.90 -17.78 35.50
N SER A 10 -52.88 -16.53 35.14
CA SER A 10 -51.81 -15.90 34.38
C SER A 10 -50.47 -16.05 35.10
N ASN A 11 -49.58 -16.86 34.58
CA ASN A 11 -48.19 -16.97 35.03
C ASN A 11 -47.27 -16.07 34.17
N LYS A 12 -47.48 -14.75 34.29
CA LYS A 12 -46.57 -13.71 33.77
C LYS A 12 -45.62 -13.30 34.88
N SER A 13 -44.54 -14.03 35.09
CA SER A 13 -43.42 -13.50 35.89
C SER A 13 -42.34 -14.56 36.02
N LYS A 14 -41.42 -14.68 35.06
CA LYS A 14 -40.10 -15.26 35.34
C LYS A 14 -39.14 -15.24 34.15
N TYR A 15 -39.16 -14.25 33.28
CA TYR A 15 -38.07 -14.05 32.35
C TYR A 15 -37.59 -12.58 32.28
N SER A 16 -37.30 -12.03 33.48
CA SER A 16 -36.46 -10.84 33.57
C SER A 16 -35.04 -11.29 34.00
N LYS A 17 -34.35 -12.04 33.17
CA LYS A 17 -32.90 -12.18 33.32
C LYS A 17 -32.27 -10.90 32.82
N ARG A 18 -31.97 -10.01 33.76
CA ARG A 18 -31.02 -8.93 33.69
C ARG A 18 -29.77 -9.39 32.95
N ASN A 19 -29.68 -9.11 31.65
CA ASN A 19 -28.41 -8.96 30.96
C ASN A 19 -27.78 -7.69 31.51
N GLY A 20 -27.13 -7.83 32.66
CA GLY A 20 -26.20 -6.83 33.13
C GLY A 20 -25.04 -6.73 32.17
N TYR A 21 -25.19 -5.93 31.13
CA TYR A 21 -24.04 -5.38 30.43
C TYR A 21 -23.22 -4.66 31.50
N ARG A 22 -22.19 -5.34 31.99
CA ARG A 22 -21.12 -4.74 32.75
C ARG A 22 -20.57 -3.62 31.85
N LYS A 23 -21.05 -2.38 32.05
CA LYS A 23 -20.37 -1.19 31.54
C LYS A 23 -18.94 -1.28 32.07
N SER A 24 -18.05 -1.79 31.24
CA SER A 24 -16.61 -1.63 31.45
C SER A 24 -16.43 -0.13 31.69
N SER A 25 -16.05 0.25 32.90
CA SER A 25 -15.62 1.60 33.19
C SER A 25 -14.37 1.85 32.34
N LYS A 26 -14.60 2.33 31.11
CA LYS A 26 -13.52 2.85 30.29
C LYS A 26 -13.01 4.06 31.06
N THR A 27 -11.91 3.90 31.77
CA THR A 27 -11.12 5.03 32.23
C THR A 27 -10.96 5.95 31.04
N PRO A 28 -11.29 7.26 31.12
CA PRO A 28 -11.17 8.20 30.01
C PRO A 28 -9.72 8.36 29.52
N TRP A 29 -8.78 7.90 30.28
CA TRP A 29 -7.36 7.80 29.98
C TRP A 29 -7.07 6.31 29.72
N GLY A 30 -6.65 5.97 28.49
CA GLY A 30 -6.25 4.59 28.16
C GLY A 30 -5.13 4.10 29.08
N ASN A 31 -4.87 2.79 29.07
CA ASN A 31 -3.87 2.15 29.92
C ASN A 31 -2.50 2.85 29.73
N PRO A 32 -1.89 3.45 30.77
CA PRO A 32 -0.63 4.17 30.65
C PRO A 32 0.51 3.30 30.11
N ILE A 33 0.47 1.99 30.34
CA ILE A 33 1.42 1.03 29.79
C ILE A 33 1.31 1.00 28.26
N VAL A 34 0.09 1.00 27.70
CA VAL A 34 -0.12 1.01 26.26
C VAL A 34 0.43 2.30 25.63
N TYR A 35 0.22 3.45 26.29
CA TYR A 35 0.77 4.73 25.83
C TYR A 35 2.29 4.74 25.88
N PHE A 36 2.90 4.21 26.93
CA PHE A 36 4.35 4.11 27.04
C PHE A 36 4.95 3.26 25.89
N PHE A 37 4.41 2.05 25.66
CA PHE A 37 4.89 1.21 24.57
C PHE A 37 4.63 1.82 23.19
N SER A 38 3.48 2.48 23.01
CA SER A 38 3.17 3.19 21.76
C SER A 38 4.15 4.33 21.52
N LEU A 39 4.49 5.11 22.54
CA LEU A 39 5.45 6.22 22.45
C LEU A 39 6.85 5.72 22.12
N VAL A 40 7.30 4.64 22.78
CA VAL A 40 8.59 3.99 22.49
C VAL A 40 8.63 3.50 21.02
N LEU A 41 7.58 2.83 20.58
CA LEU A 41 7.50 2.35 19.19
C LEU A 41 7.56 3.52 18.19
N VAL A 42 6.79 4.58 18.45
CA VAL A 42 6.79 5.79 17.61
C VAL A 42 8.18 6.43 17.59
N ALA A 43 8.85 6.55 18.75
CA ALA A 43 10.20 7.10 18.82
C ALA A 43 11.20 6.27 17.99
N ILE A 44 11.15 4.94 18.09
CA ILE A 44 12.01 4.05 17.29
C ILE A 44 11.76 4.23 15.79
N CYS A 45 10.49 4.37 15.36
CA CYS A 45 10.15 4.56 13.94
C CYS A 45 10.52 5.96 13.41
N ILE A 46 10.38 6.99 14.23
CA ILE A 46 10.65 8.37 13.80
C ILE A 46 12.15 8.69 13.81
N THR A 47 12.93 8.12 14.72
CA THR A 47 14.37 8.42 14.87
C THR A 47 15.15 8.32 13.55
N PRO A 48 15.06 7.23 12.76
CA PRO A 48 15.79 7.15 11.49
C PRO A 48 15.34 8.21 10.48
N VAL A 49 14.06 8.56 10.47
CA VAL A 49 13.54 9.63 9.59
C VAL A 49 14.12 10.98 9.97
N LEU A 50 14.13 11.31 11.27
CA LEU A 50 14.73 12.54 11.76
C LEU A 50 16.25 12.57 11.49
N TYR A 51 16.93 11.42 11.63
CA TYR A 51 18.35 11.32 11.32
C TYR A 51 18.64 11.67 9.86
N ILE A 52 17.83 11.17 8.92
CA ILE A 52 17.96 11.47 7.48
C ILE A 52 17.72 12.97 7.24
N ILE A 53 16.63 13.53 7.78
CA ILE A 53 16.29 14.94 7.60
C ILE A 53 17.37 15.85 8.19
N PHE A 54 17.76 15.64 9.45
CA PHE A 54 18.78 16.46 10.09
C PHE A 54 20.17 16.23 9.48
N GLY A 55 20.46 15.02 9.02
CA GLY A 55 21.70 14.69 8.33
C GLY A 55 21.91 15.53 7.06
N GLY A 56 20.84 15.81 6.31
CA GLY A 56 20.90 16.70 5.14
C GLY A 56 21.26 18.16 5.47
N PHE A 57 21.11 18.62 6.74
CA PHE A 57 21.53 19.93 7.21
C PHE A 57 22.93 19.93 7.83
N ARG A 58 23.71 18.86 7.67
CA ARG A 58 25.04 18.70 8.24
C ARG A 58 26.11 18.70 7.16
N THR A 59 27.36 18.94 7.54
CA THR A 59 28.53 18.65 6.70
C THR A 59 28.94 17.19 6.84
N ASN A 60 29.66 16.64 5.87
CA ASN A 60 30.24 15.30 5.96
C ASN A 60 31.14 15.13 7.18
N SER A 61 31.94 16.18 7.53
CA SER A 61 32.76 16.19 8.72
C SER A 61 31.95 16.07 10.02
N GLN A 62 30.82 16.76 10.12
CA GLN A 62 29.91 16.62 11.26
C GLN A 62 29.32 15.24 11.39
N ILE A 63 28.95 14.61 10.25
CA ILE A 63 28.37 13.26 10.22
C ILE A 63 29.43 12.24 10.66
N THR A 64 30.67 12.37 10.17
CA THR A 64 31.76 11.43 10.48
C THR A 64 32.24 11.56 11.92
N ASN A 65 32.46 12.81 12.41
CA ASN A 65 33.01 13.01 13.73
C ASN A 65 32.01 12.87 14.87
N HIS A 66 30.73 13.19 14.60
CA HIS A 66 29.64 13.13 15.58
C HIS A 66 28.38 12.50 14.97
N PRO A 67 28.35 11.18 14.71
CA PRO A 67 27.24 10.52 13.97
C PRO A 67 25.85 10.82 14.53
N SER A 68 25.70 10.87 15.85
CA SER A 68 24.42 11.13 16.53
C SER A 68 24.19 12.62 16.88
N GLY A 69 25.08 13.53 16.43
CA GLY A 69 25.00 14.95 16.76
C GLY A 69 23.89 15.67 15.99
N MET A 70 23.41 16.77 16.56
CA MET A 70 22.53 17.71 15.83
C MET A 70 23.39 18.63 14.91
N PRO A 71 22.77 19.19 13.84
CA PRO A 71 23.46 20.15 12.98
C PRO A 71 24.00 21.35 13.77
N ASN A 72 25.30 21.63 13.67
CA ASN A 72 25.92 22.81 14.29
C ASN A 72 27.25 23.15 13.57
N PRO A 73 27.32 24.19 12.73
CA PRO A 73 26.18 25.01 12.25
C PRO A 73 25.24 24.24 11.35
N TRP A 74 24.02 24.76 11.14
CA TRP A 74 23.07 24.27 10.16
C TRP A 74 23.54 24.67 8.77
N VAL A 75 23.62 23.69 7.85
CA VAL A 75 24.05 23.87 6.46
C VAL A 75 22.89 23.49 5.54
N SER A 76 22.28 24.46 4.88
CA SER A 76 21.17 24.25 3.94
C SER A 76 21.62 23.96 2.50
N ASP A 77 22.91 24.13 2.22
CA ASP A 77 23.45 24.04 0.87
C ASP A 77 23.24 22.67 0.22
N ASN A 78 23.27 21.58 1.01
CA ASN A 78 22.98 20.24 0.48
C ASN A 78 21.58 20.16 -0.12
N TYR A 79 20.56 20.67 0.60
CA TYR A 79 19.19 20.71 0.10
C TYR A 79 19.05 21.61 -1.12
N LYS A 80 19.71 22.76 -1.10
CA LYS A 80 19.72 23.70 -2.22
C LYS A 80 20.32 23.04 -3.46
N THR A 81 21.48 22.40 -3.33
CA THR A 81 22.15 21.68 -4.42
C THR A 81 21.25 20.59 -5.02
N VAL A 82 20.57 19.82 -4.19
CA VAL A 82 19.65 18.76 -4.67
C VAL A 82 18.44 19.37 -5.39
N ILE A 83 17.82 20.42 -4.84
CA ILE A 83 16.64 21.06 -5.44
C ILE A 83 16.99 21.77 -6.76
N GLU A 84 18.18 22.34 -6.88
CA GLU A 84 18.67 22.99 -8.10
C GLU A 84 19.19 21.98 -9.15
N SER A 85 19.31 20.69 -8.79
CA SER A 85 19.80 19.64 -9.69
C SER A 85 18.70 19.16 -10.64
N ASP A 86 18.96 19.20 -11.96
CA ASP A 86 18.08 18.61 -12.98
C ASP A 86 17.92 17.09 -12.80
N ILE A 87 18.91 16.42 -12.20
CA ILE A 87 18.90 14.99 -11.91
C ILE A 87 17.73 14.66 -10.98
N PHE A 88 17.61 15.38 -9.88
CA PHE A 88 16.53 15.14 -8.90
C PHE A 88 15.14 15.24 -9.54
N TRP A 89 14.88 16.24 -10.35
CA TRP A 89 13.58 16.43 -11.00
C TRP A 89 13.31 15.40 -12.08
N THR A 90 14.33 14.97 -12.80
CA THR A 90 14.22 13.90 -13.80
C THR A 90 13.85 12.58 -13.13
N GLU A 91 14.54 12.21 -12.06
CA GLU A 91 14.29 10.98 -11.32
C GLU A 91 12.95 11.00 -10.58
N LEU A 92 12.56 12.15 -10.03
CA LEU A 92 11.23 12.36 -9.43
C LEU A 92 10.11 12.14 -10.48
N LYS A 93 10.29 12.70 -11.67
CA LYS A 93 9.36 12.48 -12.79
C LYS A 93 9.29 11.02 -13.19
N ASN A 94 10.44 10.35 -13.35
CA ASN A 94 10.51 8.95 -13.74
C ASN A 94 9.84 8.06 -12.67
N SER A 95 10.17 8.26 -11.38
CA SER A 95 9.55 7.54 -10.27
C SER A 95 8.04 7.73 -10.23
N THR A 96 7.58 8.95 -10.46
CA THR A 96 6.14 9.25 -10.51
C THR A 96 5.46 8.53 -11.66
N ILE A 97 6.04 8.59 -12.88
CA ILE A 97 5.48 7.90 -14.05
C ILE A 97 5.41 6.39 -13.81
N VAL A 98 6.52 5.77 -13.35
CA VAL A 98 6.57 4.33 -13.11
C VAL A 98 5.56 3.92 -12.05
N SER A 99 5.54 4.61 -10.91
CA SER A 99 4.67 4.24 -9.78
C SER A 99 3.19 4.45 -10.09
N VAL A 100 2.84 5.55 -10.74
CA VAL A 100 1.43 5.82 -11.11
C VAL A 100 0.97 4.86 -12.21
N ALA A 101 1.79 4.63 -13.25
CA ALA A 101 1.42 3.71 -14.33
C ALA A 101 1.29 2.27 -13.82
N THR A 102 2.21 1.82 -12.96
CA THR A 102 2.14 0.51 -12.31
C THR A 102 0.88 0.40 -11.44
N MET A 103 0.62 1.39 -10.59
CA MET A 103 -0.57 1.43 -9.75
C MET A 103 -1.87 1.33 -10.57
N VAL A 104 -2.00 2.14 -11.61
CA VAL A 104 -3.18 2.14 -12.48
C VAL A 104 -3.32 0.78 -13.19
N GLY A 105 -2.23 0.24 -13.75
CA GLY A 105 -2.24 -1.06 -14.41
C GLY A 105 -2.65 -2.20 -13.47
N VAL A 106 -2.08 -2.25 -12.28
CA VAL A 106 -2.39 -3.28 -11.27
C VAL A 106 -3.83 -3.16 -10.79
N VAL A 107 -4.30 -1.94 -10.50
CA VAL A 107 -5.67 -1.73 -10.01
C VAL A 107 -6.70 -2.09 -11.08
N VAL A 108 -6.51 -1.62 -12.32
CA VAL A 108 -7.46 -1.88 -13.41
C VAL A 108 -7.52 -3.39 -13.72
N LEU A 109 -6.38 -4.02 -13.96
CA LEU A 109 -6.34 -5.46 -14.25
C LEU A 109 -6.75 -6.29 -13.03
N GLY A 110 -6.30 -5.91 -11.85
CA GLY A 110 -6.60 -6.60 -10.60
C GLY A 110 -8.09 -6.61 -10.27
N ILE A 111 -8.80 -5.48 -10.39
CA ILE A 111 -10.24 -5.44 -10.11
C ILE A 111 -11.04 -6.23 -11.17
N MET A 112 -10.63 -6.18 -12.45
CA MET A 112 -11.28 -6.96 -13.51
C MET A 112 -11.16 -8.45 -13.27
N VAL A 113 -9.95 -8.94 -12.97
CA VAL A 113 -9.70 -10.36 -12.68
C VAL A 113 -10.41 -10.77 -11.39
N SER A 114 -10.31 -9.95 -10.34
CA SER A 114 -10.98 -10.23 -9.05
C SER A 114 -12.49 -10.27 -9.19
N PHE A 115 -13.08 -9.40 -10.01
CA PHE A 115 -14.53 -9.42 -10.29
C PHE A 115 -14.96 -10.73 -10.93
N VAL A 116 -14.22 -11.21 -11.93
CA VAL A 116 -14.52 -12.49 -12.59
C VAL A 116 -14.42 -13.65 -11.60
N ILE A 117 -13.34 -13.73 -10.83
CA ILE A 117 -13.13 -14.80 -9.85
C ILE A 117 -14.17 -14.77 -8.72
N ALA A 118 -14.53 -13.57 -8.23
CA ALA A 118 -15.43 -13.42 -7.09
C ALA A 118 -16.91 -13.64 -7.43
N ARG A 119 -17.35 -13.26 -8.64
CA ARG A 119 -18.79 -13.18 -9.00
C ARG A 119 -19.24 -14.27 -9.97
N TYR A 120 -18.33 -14.83 -10.76
CA TYR A 120 -18.71 -15.86 -11.73
C TYR A 120 -18.31 -17.26 -11.26
N ARG A 121 -19.27 -18.18 -11.28
CA ARG A 121 -19.04 -19.61 -11.01
C ARG A 121 -18.59 -20.30 -12.29
N PHE A 122 -17.32 -20.54 -12.45
CA PHE A 122 -16.76 -21.34 -13.52
C PHE A 122 -15.72 -22.34 -12.98
N ARG A 123 -15.57 -23.45 -13.73
CA ARG A 123 -14.76 -24.61 -13.27
C ARG A 123 -13.34 -24.24 -12.83
N TYR A 124 -12.73 -23.26 -13.47
CA TYR A 124 -11.33 -22.91 -13.23
C TYR A 124 -11.13 -21.73 -12.25
N ALA A 125 -12.18 -21.14 -11.71
CA ALA A 125 -12.05 -20.01 -10.77
C ALA A 125 -11.19 -20.35 -9.55
N PRO A 126 -11.36 -21.52 -8.87
CA PRO A 126 -10.50 -21.89 -7.74
C PRO A 126 -9.03 -22.08 -8.14
N LEU A 127 -8.79 -22.66 -9.33
CA LEU A 127 -7.44 -22.87 -9.84
C LEU A 127 -6.76 -21.53 -10.15
N MET A 128 -7.47 -20.61 -10.79
CA MET A 128 -6.93 -19.26 -11.06
C MET A 128 -6.58 -18.53 -9.76
N TYR A 129 -7.48 -18.56 -8.78
CA TYR A 129 -7.21 -17.96 -7.47
C TYR A 129 -5.99 -18.59 -6.78
N ALA A 130 -5.88 -19.93 -6.84
CA ALA A 130 -4.74 -20.66 -6.30
C ALA A 130 -3.42 -20.31 -7.02
N LEU A 131 -3.44 -20.15 -8.35
CA LEU A 131 -2.25 -19.74 -9.12
C LEU A 131 -1.79 -18.33 -8.76
N PHE A 132 -2.72 -17.36 -8.62
CA PHE A 132 -2.35 -16.03 -8.13
C PHE A 132 -1.84 -16.08 -6.69
N SER A 133 -2.45 -16.90 -5.83
CA SER A 133 -1.97 -17.08 -4.45
C SER A 133 -0.56 -17.67 -4.40
N ALA A 134 -0.27 -18.65 -5.26
CA ALA A 134 1.07 -19.22 -5.41
C ALA A 134 2.08 -18.19 -5.93
N GLY A 135 1.64 -17.25 -6.77
CA GLY A 135 2.48 -16.16 -7.27
C GLY A 135 3.07 -15.28 -6.17
N LEU A 136 2.39 -15.13 -5.01
CA LEU A 136 2.95 -14.42 -3.85
C LEU A 136 4.15 -15.13 -3.20
N MET A 137 4.26 -16.44 -3.38
CA MET A 137 5.36 -17.22 -2.81
C MET A 137 6.65 -17.06 -3.61
N PHE A 138 6.57 -16.50 -4.82
CA PHE A 138 7.73 -16.32 -5.69
C PHE A 138 8.33 -14.91 -5.48
N PRO A 139 9.48 -14.78 -4.81
CA PRO A 139 10.10 -13.49 -4.60
C PRO A 139 10.73 -12.98 -5.91
N MET A 140 10.42 -11.74 -6.29
CA MET A 140 10.96 -11.09 -7.49
C MET A 140 12.49 -11.12 -7.52
N THR A 141 13.13 -10.98 -6.36
CA THR A 141 14.60 -10.96 -6.24
C THR A 141 15.27 -12.25 -6.71
N VAL A 142 14.63 -13.41 -6.52
CA VAL A 142 15.12 -14.70 -7.01
C VAL A 142 14.99 -14.80 -8.53
N GLY A 143 13.93 -14.22 -9.07
CA GLY A 143 13.64 -14.22 -10.51
C GLY A 143 14.30 -13.06 -11.28
N ILE A 144 15.13 -12.21 -10.66
CA ILE A 144 15.61 -10.97 -11.29
C ILE A 144 16.42 -11.23 -12.56
N THR A 145 17.29 -12.23 -12.56
CA THR A 145 18.14 -12.56 -13.72
C THR A 145 17.32 -13.06 -14.92
N PRO A 146 16.47 -14.10 -14.78
CA PRO A 146 15.63 -14.52 -15.91
C PRO A 146 14.64 -13.44 -16.34
N LEU A 147 14.14 -12.61 -15.41
CA LEU A 147 13.28 -11.48 -15.73
C LEU A 147 14.03 -10.44 -16.56
N TYR A 148 15.27 -10.09 -16.21
CA TYR A 148 16.10 -9.19 -17.00
C TYR A 148 16.35 -9.72 -18.42
N LEU A 149 16.65 -11.03 -18.56
CA LEU A 149 16.82 -11.64 -19.88
C LEU A 149 15.53 -11.56 -20.71
N LEU A 150 14.38 -11.78 -20.11
CA LEU A 150 13.08 -11.62 -20.77
C LEU A 150 12.87 -10.16 -21.25
N ILE A 151 13.10 -9.18 -20.36
CA ILE A 151 12.98 -7.75 -20.67
C ILE A 151 13.90 -7.37 -21.83
N ARG A 152 15.14 -7.87 -21.80
CA ARG A 152 16.13 -7.66 -22.87
C ARG A 152 15.67 -8.26 -24.19
N ASN A 153 15.18 -9.48 -24.20
CA ASN A 153 14.70 -10.15 -25.41
C ASN A 153 13.46 -9.47 -26.00
N LEU A 154 12.65 -8.82 -25.18
CA LEU A 154 11.51 -8.01 -25.61
C LEU A 154 11.91 -6.62 -26.10
N GLY A 155 13.20 -6.25 -26.07
CA GLY A 155 13.67 -4.91 -26.45
C GLY A 155 13.29 -3.81 -25.48
N LEU A 156 12.95 -4.15 -24.23
CA LEU A 156 12.50 -3.22 -23.20
C LEU A 156 13.60 -2.83 -22.20
N SER A 157 14.86 -3.24 -22.43
CA SER A 157 16.00 -2.80 -21.64
C SER A 157 16.14 -1.29 -21.70
N ASN A 158 16.62 -0.72 -20.62
CA ASN A 158 16.83 0.72 -20.48
C ASN A 158 15.58 1.54 -20.84
N SER A 159 14.39 1.10 -20.38
CA SER A 159 13.13 1.80 -20.60
C SER A 159 12.22 1.75 -19.36
N LEU A 160 11.40 2.79 -19.16
CA LEU A 160 10.42 2.81 -18.07
C LEU A 160 9.37 1.71 -18.23
N LEU A 161 9.02 1.30 -19.46
CA LEU A 161 8.11 0.18 -19.70
C LEU A 161 8.71 -1.15 -19.23
N GLY A 162 10.04 -1.32 -19.33
CA GLY A 162 10.76 -2.47 -18.76
C GLY A 162 10.66 -2.56 -17.23
N LEU A 163 10.29 -1.47 -16.55
CA LEU A 163 9.98 -1.48 -15.11
C LEU A 163 8.49 -1.68 -14.86
N ILE A 164 7.63 -0.97 -15.59
CA ILE A 164 6.18 -0.92 -15.36
C ILE A 164 5.55 -2.30 -15.56
N LEU A 165 5.82 -2.96 -16.69
CA LEU A 165 5.18 -4.23 -17.04
C LEU A 165 5.47 -5.36 -16.04
N PRO A 166 6.74 -5.61 -15.64
CA PRO A 166 7.02 -6.60 -14.61
C PRO A 166 6.40 -6.26 -13.26
N GLN A 167 6.44 -4.98 -12.85
CA GLN A 167 5.84 -4.56 -11.59
C GLN A 167 4.32 -4.74 -11.59
N ILE A 168 3.64 -4.53 -12.73
CA ILE A 168 2.22 -4.87 -12.87
C ILE A 168 2.02 -6.37 -12.66
N ALA A 169 2.78 -7.21 -13.35
CA ALA A 169 2.66 -8.66 -13.26
C ALA A 169 2.83 -9.17 -11.82
N PHE A 170 3.86 -8.69 -11.10
CA PHE A 170 4.12 -9.06 -9.70
C PHE A 170 3.15 -8.41 -8.70
N GLY A 171 2.51 -7.29 -9.04
CA GLY A 171 1.50 -6.63 -8.21
C GLY A 171 0.12 -7.29 -8.27
N LEU A 172 -0.22 -7.99 -9.35
CA LEU A 172 -1.52 -8.63 -9.54
C LEU A 172 -1.85 -9.67 -8.46
N PRO A 173 -0.96 -10.61 -8.08
CA PRO A 173 -1.24 -11.61 -7.07
C PRO A 173 -1.74 -11.00 -5.75
N GLN A 174 -1.02 -10.03 -5.21
CA GLN A 174 -1.39 -9.36 -3.97
C GLN A 174 -2.74 -8.65 -4.08
N THR A 175 -2.95 -7.95 -5.18
CA THR A 175 -4.20 -7.21 -5.43
C THR A 175 -5.40 -8.14 -5.52
N ILE A 176 -5.29 -9.27 -6.22
CA ILE A 176 -6.36 -10.25 -6.38
C ILE A 176 -6.72 -10.89 -5.04
N ILE A 177 -5.73 -11.26 -4.22
CA ILE A 177 -5.96 -11.83 -2.89
C ILE A 177 -6.69 -10.86 -1.97
N ILE A 178 -6.43 -9.57 -2.07
CA ILE A 178 -7.11 -8.55 -1.28
C ILE A 178 -8.52 -8.28 -1.84
N LEU A 179 -8.66 -8.16 -3.15
CA LEU A 179 -9.93 -7.74 -3.76
C LEU A 179 -10.97 -8.87 -3.87
N VAL A 180 -10.58 -10.13 -4.07
CA VAL A 180 -11.56 -11.23 -4.23
C VAL A 180 -12.45 -11.38 -2.99
N PRO A 181 -11.93 -11.52 -1.76
CA PRO A 181 -12.77 -11.58 -0.56
C PRO A 181 -13.64 -10.32 -0.39
N PHE A 182 -13.08 -9.16 -0.71
CA PHE A 182 -13.81 -7.90 -0.65
C PHE A 182 -15.01 -7.88 -1.59
N LEU A 183 -14.82 -8.32 -2.84
CA LEU A 183 -15.89 -8.41 -3.83
C LEU A 183 -16.92 -9.50 -3.51
N GLN A 184 -16.50 -10.58 -2.85
CA GLN A 184 -17.40 -11.63 -2.37
C GLN A 184 -18.30 -11.16 -1.22
N SER A 185 -17.88 -10.15 -0.45
CA SER A 185 -18.70 -9.60 0.64
C SER A 185 -19.85 -8.70 0.14
N ILE A 186 -19.88 -8.31 -1.12
CA ILE A 186 -20.97 -7.55 -1.72
C ILE A 186 -22.17 -8.50 -1.91
N PRO A 187 -23.37 -8.19 -1.34
CA PRO A 187 -24.57 -9.05 -1.46
C PRO A 187 -24.95 -9.35 -2.91
N ASN A 188 -25.37 -10.58 -3.20
CA ASN A 188 -25.80 -10.97 -4.54
C ASN A 188 -27.11 -10.30 -4.95
N GLU A 189 -27.94 -9.98 -3.98
CA GLU A 189 -29.23 -9.27 -4.15
C GLU A 189 -29.06 -7.92 -4.86
N LEU A 190 -27.91 -7.26 -4.70
CA LEU A 190 -27.60 -6.02 -5.43
C LEU A 190 -27.38 -6.27 -6.93
N GLU A 191 -26.78 -7.39 -7.29
CA GLU A 191 -26.60 -7.76 -8.69
C GLU A 191 -27.95 -8.14 -9.32
N GLU A 192 -28.75 -8.94 -8.61
CA GLU A 192 -30.08 -9.34 -9.06
C GLU A 192 -30.99 -8.14 -9.24
N ALA A 193 -31.01 -7.19 -8.29
CA ALA A 193 -31.79 -5.96 -8.41
C ALA A 193 -31.35 -5.12 -9.62
N CYS A 194 -30.04 -4.94 -9.82
CA CYS A 194 -29.51 -4.20 -10.96
C CYS A 194 -29.91 -4.86 -12.31
N LEU A 195 -29.90 -6.19 -12.38
CA LEU A 195 -30.31 -6.91 -13.57
C LEU A 195 -31.81 -6.77 -13.84
N LEU A 196 -32.64 -6.78 -12.79
CA LEU A 196 -34.10 -6.56 -12.91
C LEU A 196 -34.41 -5.13 -13.41
N ASP A 197 -33.59 -4.15 -13.01
CA ASP A 197 -33.66 -2.76 -13.49
C ASP A 197 -33.09 -2.58 -14.92
N GLY A 198 -32.76 -3.69 -15.63
CA GLY A 198 -32.25 -3.65 -17.01
C GLY A 198 -30.76 -3.31 -17.10
N CYS A 199 -30.03 -3.35 -16.01
CA CYS A 199 -28.61 -3.12 -15.99
C CYS A 199 -27.85 -4.32 -16.60
N SER A 200 -26.89 -4.04 -17.50
CA SER A 200 -25.99 -5.10 -17.98
C SER A 200 -24.94 -5.46 -16.92
N ARG A 201 -24.30 -6.63 -17.05
CA ARG A 201 -23.21 -7.06 -16.17
C ARG A 201 -22.05 -6.05 -16.13
N LEU A 202 -21.73 -5.45 -17.28
CA LEU A 202 -20.73 -4.39 -17.35
C LEU A 202 -21.22 -3.11 -16.68
N GLY A 203 -22.53 -2.80 -16.80
CA GLY A 203 -23.15 -1.71 -16.06
C GLY A 203 -23.09 -1.91 -14.56
N PHE A 204 -23.35 -3.12 -14.06
CA PHE A 204 -23.20 -3.48 -12.66
C PHE A 204 -21.74 -3.29 -12.18
N PHE A 205 -20.75 -3.74 -12.97
CA PHE A 205 -19.34 -3.56 -12.65
C PHE A 205 -18.98 -2.08 -12.45
N TRP A 206 -19.33 -1.21 -13.40
CA TRP A 206 -18.95 0.21 -13.33
C TRP A 206 -19.76 1.02 -12.32
N ARG A 207 -21.07 0.76 -12.20
CA ARG A 207 -21.99 1.57 -11.38
C ARG A 207 -22.08 1.12 -9.93
N MET A 208 -21.85 -0.16 -9.65
CA MET A 208 -22.01 -0.73 -8.32
C MET A 208 -20.70 -1.31 -7.76
N VAL A 209 -20.04 -2.20 -8.50
CA VAL A 209 -18.86 -2.91 -7.99
C VAL A 209 -17.70 -1.96 -7.72
N ILE A 210 -17.32 -1.11 -8.66
CA ILE A 210 -16.22 -0.17 -8.48
C ILE A 210 -16.47 0.78 -7.31
N PRO A 211 -17.61 1.52 -7.22
CA PRO A 211 -17.87 2.40 -6.08
C PRO A 211 -17.89 1.68 -4.73
N LEU A 212 -18.53 0.52 -4.65
CA LEU A 212 -18.58 -0.26 -3.40
C LEU A 212 -17.22 -0.81 -3.00
N SER A 213 -16.34 -1.10 -3.97
CA SER A 213 -15.00 -1.64 -3.75
C SER A 213 -13.93 -0.57 -3.52
N MET A 214 -14.28 0.71 -3.57
CA MET A 214 -13.31 1.81 -3.45
C MET A 214 -12.36 1.71 -2.25
N PRO A 215 -12.78 1.24 -1.04
CA PRO A 215 -11.84 1.05 0.06
C PRO A 215 -10.77 -0.01 -0.24
N GLY A 216 -11.16 -1.14 -0.83
CA GLY A 216 -10.23 -2.21 -1.24
C GLY A 216 -9.32 -1.76 -2.39
N VAL A 217 -9.90 -1.11 -3.40
CA VAL A 217 -9.17 -0.54 -4.55
C VAL A 217 -8.13 0.49 -4.09
N ALA A 218 -8.51 1.39 -3.19
CA ALA A 218 -7.58 2.38 -2.64
C ALA A 218 -6.44 1.71 -1.86
N THR A 219 -6.75 0.68 -1.09
CA THR A 219 -5.73 -0.08 -0.32
C THR A 219 -4.71 -0.74 -1.25
N THR A 220 -5.18 -1.48 -2.27
CA THR A 220 -4.28 -2.13 -3.24
C THR A 220 -3.51 -1.12 -4.07
N GLY A 221 -4.14 -0.02 -4.47
CA GLY A 221 -3.49 1.06 -5.21
C GLY A 221 -2.33 1.68 -4.43
N ILE A 222 -2.53 1.99 -3.15
CA ILE A 222 -1.48 2.57 -2.30
C ILE A 222 -0.34 1.57 -2.08
N LEU A 223 -0.65 0.30 -1.77
CA LEU A 223 0.37 -0.73 -1.59
C LEU A 223 1.22 -0.88 -2.85
N THR A 224 0.60 -0.87 -4.02
CA THR A 224 1.30 -0.93 -5.31
C THR A 224 2.13 0.33 -5.56
N PHE A 225 1.56 1.52 -5.33
CA PHE A 225 2.29 2.78 -5.50
C PHE A 225 3.54 2.83 -4.62
N VAL A 226 3.39 2.56 -3.31
CA VAL A 226 4.52 2.57 -2.36
C VAL A 226 5.56 1.50 -2.72
N GLY A 227 5.12 0.29 -3.09
CA GLY A 227 6.02 -0.77 -3.54
C GLY A 227 6.83 -0.39 -4.78
N SER A 228 6.17 0.23 -5.77
CA SER A 228 6.80 0.72 -6.99
C SER A 228 7.73 1.92 -6.73
N TRP A 229 7.30 2.86 -5.87
CA TRP A 229 8.08 4.03 -5.48
C TRP A 229 9.41 3.65 -4.83
N ASN A 230 9.39 2.63 -3.98
CA ASN A 230 10.58 2.15 -3.27
C ASN A 230 11.37 1.05 -4.03
N ALA A 231 10.97 0.73 -5.27
CA ALA A 231 11.64 -0.30 -6.05
C ALA A 231 13.07 0.13 -6.41
N TYR A 232 14.06 -0.68 -6.00
CA TYR A 232 15.48 -0.45 -6.26
C TYR A 232 16.09 -1.53 -7.16
N MET A 233 15.87 -2.80 -6.82
CA MET A 233 16.52 -3.92 -7.49
C MET A 233 16.18 -4.01 -8.98
N LEU A 234 14.90 -3.90 -9.36
CA LEU A 234 14.50 -3.99 -10.76
C LEU A 234 15.06 -2.81 -11.59
N PRO A 235 14.95 -1.54 -11.17
CA PRO A 235 15.61 -0.42 -11.83
C PRO A 235 17.12 -0.63 -12.00
N LEU A 236 17.82 -1.12 -10.99
CA LEU A 236 19.28 -1.36 -11.02
C LEU A 236 19.69 -2.32 -12.14
N PHE A 237 18.89 -3.35 -12.43
CA PHE A 237 19.19 -4.32 -13.47
C PHE A 237 18.73 -3.88 -14.87
N VAL A 238 17.66 -3.11 -14.97
CA VAL A 238 16.99 -2.79 -16.23
C VAL A 238 17.48 -1.49 -16.85
N LEU A 239 17.80 -0.49 -16.00
CA LEU A 239 18.21 0.84 -16.45
C LEU A 239 19.73 0.96 -16.51
N SER A 240 20.24 1.65 -17.52
CA SER A 240 21.66 1.92 -17.71
C SER A 240 21.94 3.38 -18.07
N ASP A 241 20.91 4.18 -18.31
CA ASP A 241 20.98 5.59 -18.67
C ASP A 241 20.47 6.43 -17.51
N ASP A 242 21.29 7.34 -17.01
CA ASP A 242 21.00 8.19 -15.86
C ASP A 242 19.72 9.02 -16.05
N SER A 243 19.44 9.42 -17.29
CA SER A 243 18.20 10.16 -17.62
C SER A 243 16.91 9.38 -17.37
N LYS A 244 17.00 8.06 -17.15
CA LYS A 244 15.89 7.15 -16.88
C LYS A 244 15.85 6.63 -15.45
N TYR A 245 16.84 6.98 -14.64
CA TYR A 245 16.89 6.53 -13.25
C TYR A 245 15.65 6.98 -12.48
N THR A 246 15.31 6.18 -11.49
CA THR A 246 14.26 6.46 -10.50
C THR A 246 14.92 6.93 -9.21
N LEU A 247 14.19 7.65 -8.36
CA LEU A 247 14.71 8.22 -7.11
C LEU A 247 15.51 7.22 -6.24
N PRO A 248 15.04 5.97 -6.00
CA PRO A 248 15.85 5.02 -5.22
C PRO A 248 17.19 4.67 -5.88
N LEU A 249 17.26 4.69 -7.21
CA LEU A 249 18.49 4.40 -7.93
C LEU A 249 19.42 5.62 -7.98
N GLY A 250 18.84 6.81 -8.07
CA GLY A 250 19.57 8.08 -8.15
C GLY A 250 20.42 8.43 -6.94
N VAL A 251 20.13 7.82 -5.77
CA VAL A 251 20.99 7.93 -4.58
C VAL A 251 22.45 7.60 -4.92
N GLN A 252 22.71 6.73 -5.88
CA GLN A 252 24.07 6.35 -6.30
C GLN A 252 24.82 7.49 -7.02
N MET A 253 24.10 8.45 -7.63
CA MET A 253 24.71 9.56 -8.35
C MET A 253 25.49 10.51 -7.43
N PHE A 254 25.11 10.55 -6.15
CA PHE A 254 25.79 11.34 -5.12
C PHE A 254 26.92 10.57 -4.42
N SER A 255 27.18 9.33 -4.86
CA SER A 255 28.28 8.48 -4.38
C SER A 255 29.29 8.33 -5.50
N SER A 256 30.35 9.14 -5.50
CA SER A 256 31.45 8.97 -6.48
C SER A 256 32.40 7.83 -6.04
N GLU A 257 33.18 7.28 -6.98
CA GLU A 257 34.16 6.23 -6.71
C GLU A 257 35.19 6.59 -5.63
N HIS A 258 35.44 7.88 -5.39
CA HIS A 258 36.47 8.37 -4.48
C HIS A 258 35.91 9.07 -3.24
N SER A 259 34.64 9.46 -3.21
CA SER A 259 34.01 10.10 -2.05
C SER A 259 32.48 9.95 -2.08
N VAL A 260 31.91 9.51 -0.97
CA VAL A 260 30.47 9.53 -0.75
C VAL A 260 30.09 10.83 -0.07
N ASP A 261 29.34 11.69 -0.74
CA ASP A 261 28.76 12.87 -0.09
C ASP A 261 27.52 12.45 0.72
N THR A 262 27.79 11.93 1.92
CA THR A 262 26.74 11.43 2.82
C THR A 262 25.70 12.50 3.14
N ALA A 263 26.10 13.75 3.26
CA ALA A 263 25.20 14.85 3.59
C ALA A 263 24.23 15.13 2.43
N GLN A 264 24.71 15.12 1.19
CA GLN A 264 23.86 15.28 0.00
C GLN A 264 22.96 14.05 -0.19
N VAL A 265 23.48 12.83 0.02
CA VAL A 265 22.66 11.59 -0.01
C VAL A 265 21.51 11.67 0.97
N LEU A 266 21.74 12.15 2.20
CA LEU A 266 20.70 12.31 3.22
C LEU A 266 19.68 13.40 2.83
N ALA A 267 20.14 14.52 2.28
CA ALA A 267 19.28 15.57 1.75
C ALA A 267 18.39 15.07 0.59
N PHE A 268 18.99 14.38 -0.38
CA PHE A 268 18.28 13.76 -1.50
C PHE A 268 17.23 12.76 -1.00
N THR A 269 17.64 11.84 -0.12
CA THR A 269 16.74 10.81 0.43
C THR A 269 15.56 11.43 1.17
N SER A 270 15.80 12.50 1.96
CA SER A 270 14.72 13.17 2.68
C SER A 270 13.71 13.83 1.74
N LEU A 271 14.16 14.45 0.64
CA LEU A 271 13.28 15.00 -0.38
C LEU A 271 12.54 13.91 -1.16
N ALA A 272 13.22 12.80 -1.47
CA ALA A 272 12.63 11.65 -2.15
C ALA A 272 11.52 10.95 -1.35
N MET A 273 11.52 11.09 -0.01
CA MET A 273 10.46 10.54 0.86
C MET A 273 9.16 11.35 0.80
N ILE A 274 9.21 12.65 0.47
CA ILE A 274 8.06 13.57 0.56
C ILE A 274 6.86 13.09 -0.25
N PRO A 275 6.97 12.70 -1.54
CA PRO A 275 5.81 12.28 -2.31
C PRO A 275 5.14 11.00 -1.77
N ALA A 276 5.94 10.05 -1.27
CA ALA A 276 5.42 8.84 -0.65
C ALA A 276 4.66 9.15 0.66
N LEU A 277 5.19 10.06 1.49
CA LEU A 277 4.55 10.51 2.72
C LEU A 277 3.25 11.27 2.44
N ILE A 278 3.23 12.12 1.41
CA ILE A 278 2.01 12.83 0.98
C ILE A 278 0.96 11.81 0.53
N CYS A 279 1.33 10.87 -0.33
CA CYS A 279 0.44 9.81 -0.79
C CYS A 279 -0.14 9.02 0.40
N PHE A 280 0.71 8.56 1.31
CA PHE A 280 0.28 7.84 2.50
C PHE A 280 -0.67 8.68 3.37
N THR A 281 -0.35 9.94 3.63
CA THR A 281 -1.15 10.84 4.49
C THR A 281 -2.55 11.08 3.92
N ILE A 282 -2.66 11.23 2.61
CA ILE A 282 -3.96 11.42 1.93
C ILE A 282 -4.83 10.16 2.06
N PHE A 283 -4.22 8.99 1.91
CA PHE A 283 -4.95 7.74 1.75
C PHE A 283 -5.02 6.85 3.00
N GLN A 284 -4.28 7.16 4.09
CA GLN A 284 -4.18 6.33 5.30
C GLN A 284 -5.53 5.89 5.89
N LYS A 285 -6.55 6.78 5.87
CA LYS A 285 -7.90 6.46 6.38
C LYS A 285 -8.58 5.36 5.56
N LYS A 286 -8.31 5.28 4.26
CA LYS A 286 -8.89 4.25 3.37
C LYS A 286 -8.19 2.90 3.54
N ILE A 287 -6.88 2.91 3.87
CA ILE A 287 -6.11 1.69 4.16
C ILE A 287 -6.70 0.97 5.39
N VAL A 288 -6.91 1.71 6.48
CA VAL A 288 -7.45 1.13 7.72
C VAL A 288 -8.85 0.55 7.49
N GLY A 289 -9.70 1.26 6.73
CA GLY A 289 -11.04 0.79 6.38
C GLY A 289 -11.04 -0.47 5.49
N GLY A 290 -10.12 -0.54 4.51
CA GLY A 290 -10.02 -1.68 3.59
C GLY A 290 -9.49 -2.95 4.25
N LEU A 291 -8.50 -2.84 5.15
CA LEU A 291 -7.95 -3.99 5.88
C LEU A 291 -8.95 -4.55 6.91
N THR A 292 -9.71 -3.70 7.59
CA THR A 292 -10.73 -4.13 8.57
C THR A 292 -11.95 -4.77 7.89
N GLY A 293 -12.27 -4.40 6.66
CA GLY A 293 -13.33 -5.02 5.85
C GLY A 293 -12.98 -6.46 5.44
N ALA A 294 -11.72 -6.72 5.11
CA ALA A 294 -11.25 -8.05 4.72
C ALA A 294 -11.15 -9.06 5.90
N VAL A 295 -11.09 -8.58 7.15
CA VAL A 295 -10.94 -9.43 8.36
C VAL A 295 -12.28 -9.80 9.00
N LYS A 296 -13.39 -9.14 8.61
CA LYS A 296 -14.73 -9.40 9.18
C LYS A 296 -15.58 -10.36 8.34
N GLY A 297 -15.01 -10.98 7.31
CA GLY A 297 -15.67 -12.00 6.49
C GLY A 297 -15.45 -13.42 7.03
#